data_8bd25d438f62c892594e55f025308cbc
#
_entry.id   8bd25d438f62c892594e55f025308cbc
#
_cell.length_a   1.000
_cell.length_b   1.000
_cell.length_c   1.000
_cell.angle_alpha   90.00
_cell.angle_beta   90.00
_cell.angle_gamma   90.00
#
_symmetry.space_group_name_H-M   'P 1'
#
loop_
_entity.id
_entity.type
_entity.pdbx_description
1 polymer ?
#
loop_
_entity_poly.entity_id
_entity_poly.type
_entity_poly.pdbx_seq_one_letter_code
_entity_poly.pdbx_strand_id
1 'polypeptide(L)' 'MALDDLTNLERRLYEWLKKSDFEKVPWSSQRAAEAFDVDEDDIREALAALTAKIPHNIYVHYKDGAIRVAAE' A
#
# COMPACT_ATOMS: atom_id res chain seq x y z
N MET A 1 -1.53 -9.68 17.11
CA MET A 1 -1.94 -9.90 15.72
C MET A 1 -1.06 -9.06 14.80
N ALA A 2 -0.91 -9.49 13.56
CA ALA A 2 -0.01 -8.81 12.61
C ALA A 2 -0.38 -7.34 12.40
N LEU A 3 -1.66 -6.99 12.47
CA LEU A 3 -2.11 -5.60 12.32
C LEU A 3 -1.61 -4.69 13.44
N ASP A 4 -1.32 -5.24 14.61
CA ASP A 4 -0.79 -4.47 15.73
C ASP A 4 0.69 -4.14 15.57
N ASP A 5 1.38 -4.84 14.66
CA ASP A 5 2.79 -4.59 14.38
C ASP A 5 3.04 -3.50 13.35
N LEU A 6 1.96 -2.92 12.81
CA LEU A 6 2.09 -1.87 11.80
C LEU A 6 2.44 -0.53 12.44
N THR A 7 3.35 0.19 11.79
CA THR A 7 3.62 1.58 12.18
C THR A 7 2.42 2.45 11.83
N ASN A 8 2.42 3.70 12.29
CA ASN A 8 1.34 4.64 11.96
C ASN A 8 1.20 4.82 10.46
N LEU A 9 2.32 4.98 9.75
CA LEU A 9 2.30 5.16 8.30
C LEU A 9 1.77 3.90 7.60
N GLU A 10 2.23 2.72 8.02
CA GLU A 10 1.80 1.45 7.45
C GLU A 10 0.30 1.25 7.64
N ARG A 11 -0.21 1.52 8.83
CA ARG A 11 -1.63 1.41 9.13
C ARG A 11 -2.46 2.38 8.30
N ARG A 12 -2.03 3.63 8.20
CA ARG A 12 -2.73 4.64 7.40
C ARG A 12 -2.73 4.28 5.92
N LEU A 13 -1.60 3.78 5.43
CA LEU A 13 -1.50 3.33 4.04
C LEU A 13 -2.43 2.15 3.78
N TYR A 14 -2.47 1.18 4.68
CA TYR A 14 -3.35 0.04 4.57
C TYR A 14 -4.83 0.46 4.51
N GLU A 15 -5.27 1.33 5.41
CA GLU A 15 -6.63 1.83 5.41
C GLU A 15 -6.96 2.61 4.14
N TRP A 16 -6.02 3.39 3.65
CA TRP A 16 -6.18 4.14 2.40
C TRP A 16 -6.31 3.20 1.20
N LEU A 17 -5.53 2.14 1.16
CA LEU A 17 -5.61 1.12 0.12
C LEU A 17 -6.97 0.42 0.14
N LYS A 18 -7.50 0.13 1.32
CA LYS A 18 -8.80 -0.51 1.45
C LYS A 18 -9.95 0.36 0.92
N LYS A 19 -9.83 1.66 1.08
CA LYS A 19 -10.85 2.61 0.63
C LYS A 19 -10.71 2.95 -0.85
N SER A 20 -9.52 2.77 -1.41
CA SER A 20 -9.21 3.11 -2.78
C SER A 20 -9.22 1.84 -3.64
N ASP A 21 -9.55 2.01 -4.93
CA ASP A 21 -9.63 0.88 -5.84
C ASP A 21 -8.42 0.87 -6.77
N PHE A 22 -7.28 0.44 -6.24
CA PHE A 22 -6.05 0.34 -7.01
C PHE A 22 -5.95 -0.91 -7.87
N GLU A 23 -7.01 -1.73 -7.90
CA GLU A 23 -7.14 -2.79 -8.89
C GLU A 23 -7.58 -2.21 -10.24
N LYS A 24 -8.42 -1.19 -10.22
CA LYS A 24 -8.90 -0.52 -11.44
C LYS A 24 -8.00 0.63 -11.84
N VAL A 25 -7.41 1.32 -10.86
CA VAL A 25 -6.53 2.46 -11.09
C VAL A 25 -5.09 2.03 -10.81
N PRO A 26 -4.13 2.32 -11.71
CA PRO A 26 -2.73 1.96 -11.46
C PRO A 26 -2.22 2.54 -10.15
N TRP A 27 -1.44 1.75 -9.42
CA TRP A 27 -0.77 2.20 -8.21
C TRP A 27 0.29 3.25 -8.56
N SER A 28 0.36 4.29 -7.74
CA SER A 28 1.40 5.32 -7.86
C SER A 28 1.95 5.64 -6.47
N SER A 29 3.22 5.29 -6.24
CA SER A 29 3.89 5.63 -4.99
C SER A 29 4.07 7.13 -4.83
N GLN A 30 4.18 7.86 -5.94
CA GLN A 30 4.28 9.32 -5.93
C GLN A 30 2.99 9.94 -5.39
N ARG A 31 1.83 9.46 -5.85
CA ARG A 31 0.54 9.95 -5.36
C ARG A 31 0.35 9.65 -3.89
N ALA A 32 0.75 8.44 -3.47
CA ALA A 32 0.66 8.06 -2.07
C ALA A 32 1.57 8.94 -1.21
N ALA A 33 2.78 9.23 -1.67
CA ALA A 33 3.71 10.10 -0.96
C ALA A 33 3.12 11.50 -0.79
N GLU A 34 2.50 12.04 -1.83
CA GLU A 34 1.85 13.34 -1.75
C GLU A 34 0.65 13.32 -0.80
N ALA A 35 -0.15 12.25 -0.84
CA ALA A 35 -1.33 12.11 0.00
C ALA A 35 -0.98 12.05 1.48
N PHE A 36 0.15 11.45 1.82
CA PHE A 36 0.61 11.30 3.21
C PHE A 36 1.68 12.31 3.62
N ASP A 37 2.10 13.18 2.69
CA ASP A 37 3.14 14.19 2.93
C ASP A 37 4.44 13.56 3.43
N VAL A 38 4.89 12.53 2.72
CA VAL A 38 6.14 11.80 2.99
C VAL A 38 6.89 11.56 1.68
N ASP A 39 8.11 11.04 1.75
CA ASP A 39 8.89 10.69 0.57
C ASP A 39 8.37 9.40 -0.08
N GLU A 40 8.60 9.26 -1.39
CA GLU A 40 8.25 8.02 -2.10
C GLU A 40 8.93 6.78 -1.49
N ASP A 41 10.17 6.93 -1.04
CA ASP A 41 10.91 5.82 -0.42
C ASP A 41 10.18 5.34 0.84
N ASP A 42 9.60 6.25 1.62
CA ASP A 42 8.83 5.89 2.81
C ASP A 42 7.59 5.07 2.41
N ILE A 43 6.95 5.44 1.31
CA ILE A 43 5.78 4.71 0.81
C ILE A 43 6.18 3.32 0.33
N ARG A 44 7.30 3.21 -0.40
CA ARG A 44 7.79 1.91 -0.88
C ARG A 44 8.14 0.99 0.28
N GLU A 45 8.81 1.53 1.30
CA GLU A 45 9.14 0.76 2.50
C GLU A 45 7.88 0.35 3.25
N ALA A 46 6.91 1.25 3.38
CA ALA A 46 5.65 0.94 4.05
C ALA A 46 4.88 -0.15 3.31
N LEU A 47 4.81 -0.08 1.99
CA LEU A 47 4.14 -1.09 1.19
C LEU A 47 4.85 -2.44 1.29
N ALA A 48 6.18 -2.45 1.23
CA ALA A 48 6.97 -3.66 1.40
C ALA A 48 6.73 -4.27 2.79
N ALA A 49 6.69 -3.43 3.82
CA ALA A 49 6.41 -3.88 5.19
C ALA A 49 5.00 -4.49 5.30
N LEU A 50 4.00 -3.89 4.66
CA LEU A 50 2.64 -4.43 4.65
C LEU A 50 2.60 -5.81 3.99
N THR A 51 3.28 -5.98 2.85
CA THR A 51 3.29 -7.28 2.17
C THR A 51 4.03 -8.34 2.99
N ALA A 52 4.99 -7.94 3.82
CA ALA A 52 5.72 -8.85 4.69
C ALA A 52 4.94 -9.19 5.97
N LYS A 53 4.28 -8.19 6.57
CA LYS A 53 3.59 -8.35 7.85
C LYS A 53 2.19 -8.92 7.72
N ILE A 54 1.47 -8.52 6.68
CA ILE A 54 0.09 -8.97 6.44
C ILE A 54 -0.08 -9.45 4.98
N PRO A 55 0.65 -10.50 4.57
CA PRO A 55 0.64 -10.95 3.17
C PRO A 55 -0.72 -11.44 2.70
N HIS A 56 -1.58 -11.87 3.60
CA HIS A 56 -2.93 -12.34 3.25
C HIS A 56 -3.91 -11.20 3.03
N ASN A 57 -3.53 -9.98 3.39
CA ASN A 57 -4.39 -8.81 3.29
C ASN A 57 -3.99 -7.87 2.17
N ILE A 58 -2.78 -8.03 1.62
CA ILE A 58 -2.25 -7.16 0.57
C ILE A 58 -1.91 -8.01 -0.66
N TYR A 59 -2.46 -7.62 -1.80
CA TYR A 59 -2.18 -8.27 -3.08
C TYR A 59 -1.56 -7.26 -4.03
N VAL A 60 -0.37 -7.56 -4.51
CA VAL A 60 0.32 -6.72 -5.49
C VAL A 60 0.55 -7.55 -6.75
N HIS A 61 0.11 -7.04 -7.89
CA HIS A 61 0.28 -7.76 -9.15
C HIS A 61 0.46 -6.77 -10.31
N TYR A 62 0.87 -7.28 -11.45
CA TYR A 62 0.98 -6.51 -12.68
C TYR A 62 -0.19 -6.83 -13.58
N LYS A 63 -0.78 -5.78 -14.16
CA LYS A 63 -1.84 -5.91 -15.13
C LYS A 63 -1.70 -4.80 -16.15
N ASP A 64 -1.65 -5.16 -17.43
CA ASP A 64 -1.52 -4.19 -18.53
C ASP A 64 -0.31 -3.27 -18.39
N GLY A 65 0.80 -3.81 -17.86
CA GLY A 65 2.04 -3.06 -17.70
C GLY A 65 2.07 -2.14 -16.49
N ALA A 66 1.06 -2.19 -15.63
CA ALA A 66 0.98 -1.33 -14.44
C ALA A 66 0.86 -2.16 -13.17
N ILE A 67 1.38 -1.61 -12.07
CA ILE A 67 1.23 -2.24 -10.76
C ILE A 67 -0.19 -2.01 -10.27
N ARG A 68 -0.81 -3.06 -9.76
CA ARG A 68 -2.13 -3.02 -9.14
C ARG A 68 -1.99 -3.48 -7.69
N VAL A 69 -2.69 -2.82 -6.78
CA VAL A 69 -2.64 -3.16 -5.36
C VAL A 69 -4.06 -3.31 -4.84
N ALA A 70 -4.31 -4.43 -4.18
CA ALA A 70 -5.59 -4.66 -3.52
C ALA A 70 -5.34 -4.88 -2.03
N ALA A 71 -6.25 -4.37 -1.20
CA ALA A 71 -6.17 -4.55 0.26
C ALA A 71 -7.50 -5.03 0.80
N GLU A 72 -7.45 -5.97 1.73
CA GLU A 72 -8.64 -6.51 2.39
C GLU A 72 -8.59 -6.35 3.90
#